data_f2b280287a522c1dd479aca3eb2869bb
#
_entry.id   f2b280287a522c1dd479aca3eb2869bb
#
_cell.length_a   1.000
_cell.length_b   1.000
_cell.length_c   1.000
_cell.angle_alpha   90.00
_cell.angle_beta   90.00
_cell.angle_gamma   90.00
#
_symmetry.space_group_name_H-M   'P 1'
#
loop_
_entity.id
_entity.type
_entity.pdbx_description
1 polymer ?
#
loop_
_entity_poly.entity_id
_entity_poly.type
_entity_poly.pdbx_seq_one_letter_code
_entity_poly.pdbx_strand_id
1 'polypeptide(L)'
;MKIGVIIGSIRNGRTAEKVAGWLKENIGEREGFEYEFIDLADFELPLYDGAGLPMLMNKQYDNDEVTRWSQAIDACDGFIFITPEYNHSVPAALKNAVDTLGPEWVGKPIAFVGYGSLGAIRAVEHWRQIASNFHMHDVREQLGFIQAMEMRDGFNPMPHRATELAALCDRLEEYAGKLRG
;
A
#
# COMPACT_ATOMS: atom_id res chain seq x y z
N MET A 1 -14.51 -1.42 -9.82
CA MET A 1 -13.57 -0.52 -9.15
C MET A 1 -12.21 -1.20 -9.02
N LYS A 2 -11.11 -0.44 -9.01
CA LYS A 2 -9.76 -0.98 -8.96
C LYS A 2 -9.10 -0.66 -7.63
N ILE A 3 -8.60 -1.69 -6.93
CA ILE A 3 -7.82 -1.55 -5.70
C ILE A 3 -6.34 -1.83 -6.02
N GLY A 4 -5.49 -0.82 -5.82
CA GLY A 4 -4.05 -0.95 -5.99
C GLY A 4 -3.40 -1.60 -4.75
N VAL A 5 -2.81 -2.79 -4.91
CA VAL A 5 -2.03 -3.45 -3.84
C VAL A 5 -0.56 -3.12 -4.05
N ILE A 6 -0.05 -2.15 -3.30
CA ILE A 6 1.31 -1.64 -3.47
C ILE A 6 2.30 -2.48 -2.68
N ILE A 7 3.26 -3.10 -3.37
CA ILE A 7 4.36 -3.85 -2.75
C ILE A 7 5.46 -2.86 -2.36
N GLY A 8 5.43 -2.37 -1.11
CA GLY A 8 6.18 -1.19 -0.65
C GLY A 8 7.65 -1.40 -0.28
N SER A 9 8.25 -2.54 -0.61
CA SER A 9 9.68 -2.80 -0.34
C SER A 9 10.44 -3.10 -1.62
N ILE A 10 11.58 -2.44 -1.81
CA ILE A 10 12.47 -2.65 -2.97
C ILE A 10 13.74 -3.44 -2.61
N ARG A 11 13.84 -4.02 -1.40
CA ARG A 11 15.03 -4.76 -0.95
C ARG A 11 15.19 -6.08 -1.70
N ASN A 12 16.42 -6.45 -2.02
CA ASN A 12 16.73 -7.77 -2.58
C ASN A 12 16.30 -8.88 -1.59
N GLY A 13 15.61 -9.91 -2.09
CA GLY A 13 15.10 -11.01 -1.27
C GLY A 13 14.04 -10.59 -0.24
N ARG A 14 13.27 -9.57 -0.56
CA ARG A 14 12.23 -8.97 0.30
C ARG A 14 11.10 -9.93 0.61
N THR A 15 10.65 -9.92 1.84
CA THR A 15 9.47 -10.67 2.30
C THR A 15 8.18 -10.15 1.66
N ALA A 16 8.16 -8.91 1.20
CA ALA A 16 7.00 -8.28 0.54
C ALA A 16 6.42 -9.11 -0.60
N GLU A 17 7.28 -9.77 -1.41
CA GLU A 17 6.85 -10.65 -2.50
C GLU A 17 6.06 -11.86 -2.00
N LYS A 18 6.50 -12.45 -0.88
CA LYS A 18 5.80 -13.59 -0.26
C LYS A 18 4.44 -13.17 0.31
N VAL A 19 4.40 -11.99 0.94
CA VAL A 19 3.15 -11.40 1.43
C VAL A 19 2.20 -11.13 0.27
N ALA A 20 2.69 -10.50 -0.81
CA ALA A 20 1.89 -10.24 -2.01
C ALA A 20 1.37 -11.51 -2.67
N GLY A 21 2.21 -12.56 -2.78
CA GLY A 21 1.80 -13.87 -3.29
C GLY A 21 0.65 -14.47 -2.47
N TRP A 22 0.78 -14.44 -1.15
CA TRP A 22 -0.26 -14.94 -0.25
C TRP A 22 -1.57 -14.12 -0.37
N LEU A 23 -1.48 -12.79 -0.49
CA LEU A 23 -2.65 -11.95 -0.72
C LEU A 23 -3.36 -12.34 -2.04
N LYS A 24 -2.60 -12.54 -3.13
CA LYS A 24 -3.15 -12.96 -4.43
C LYS A 24 -3.95 -14.26 -4.33
N GLU A 25 -3.46 -15.21 -3.52
CA GLU A 25 -4.10 -16.52 -3.35
C GLU A 25 -5.34 -16.45 -2.43
N ASN A 26 -5.42 -15.47 -1.52
CA ASN A 26 -6.43 -15.44 -0.45
C ASN A 26 -7.47 -14.31 -0.56
N ILE A 27 -7.27 -13.29 -1.41
CA ILE A 27 -8.29 -12.26 -1.67
C ILE A 27 -9.53 -12.88 -2.32
N GLY A 28 -9.33 -13.84 -3.23
CA GLY A 28 -10.42 -14.48 -3.96
C GLY A 28 -11.07 -13.56 -5.02
N GLU A 29 -12.16 -14.06 -5.60
CA GLU A 29 -12.98 -13.26 -6.52
C GLU A 29 -13.87 -12.30 -5.71
N ARG A 30 -13.89 -11.03 -6.11
CA ARG A 30 -14.65 -9.94 -5.45
C ARG A 30 -15.50 -9.22 -6.48
N GLU A 31 -16.81 -9.37 -6.37
CA GLU A 31 -17.77 -8.80 -7.34
C GLU A 31 -17.64 -7.26 -7.41
N GLY A 32 -17.39 -6.75 -8.61
CA GLY A 32 -17.25 -5.31 -8.87
C GLY A 32 -15.88 -4.72 -8.51
N PHE A 33 -14.93 -5.53 -8.01
CA PHE A 33 -13.59 -5.11 -7.65
C PHE A 33 -12.50 -5.92 -8.33
N GLU A 34 -11.50 -5.22 -8.83
CA GLU A 34 -10.25 -5.75 -9.37
C GLU A 34 -9.10 -5.36 -8.44
N TYR A 35 -8.24 -6.30 -8.08
CA TYR A 35 -7.05 -6.06 -7.27
C TYR A 35 -5.81 -6.10 -8.15
N GLU A 36 -5.23 -4.93 -8.41
CA GLU A 36 -4.00 -4.78 -9.19
C GLU A 36 -2.79 -4.70 -8.26
N PHE A 37 -1.85 -5.64 -8.45
CA PHE A 37 -0.60 -5.66 -7.66
C PHE A 37 0.45 -4.80 -8.36
N ILE A 38 0.82 -3.70 -7.70
CA ILE A 38 1.76 -2.70 -8.20
C ILE A 38 3.06 -2.84 -7.40
N ASP A 39 4.10 -3.33 -8.07
CA ASP A 39 5.40 -3.50 -7.41
C ASP A 39 6.22 -2.22 -7.50
N LEU A 40 6.55 -1.63 -6.35
CA LEU A 40 7.37 -0.42 -6.30
C LEU A 40 8.76 -0.61 -6.91
N ALA A 41 9.30 -1.84 -6.89
CA ALA A 41 10.60 -2.13 -7.49
C ALA A 41 10.62 -2.04 -9.03
N ASP A 42 9.45 -2.03 -9.68
CA ASP A 42 9.34 -1.86 -11.13
C ASP A 42 9.46 -0.38 -11.56
N PHE A 43 9.54 0.54 -10.60
CA PHE A 43 9.62 1.99 -10.83
C PHE A 43 10.94 2.54 -10.30
N GLU A 44 11.77 3.08 -11.19
CA GLU A 44 13.05 3.71 -10.84
C GLU A 44 12.82 5.17 -10.40
N LEU A 45 12.04 5.35 -9.32
CA LEU A 45 11.71 6.68 -8.83
C LEU A 45 12.94 7.39 -8.27
N PRO A 46 13.28 8.60 -8.73
CA PRO A 46 14.32 9.41 -8.09
C PRO A 46 13.90 9.80 -6.68
N LEU A 47 14.87 10.17 -5.84
CA LEU A 47 14.52 10.85 -4.59
C LEU A 47 13.85 12.17 -4.92
N TYR A 48 12.74 12.45 -4.24
CA TYR A 48 12.02 13.70 -4.44
C TYR A 48 12.88 14.89 -4.03
N ASP A 49 13.28 15.68 -5.02
CA ASP A 49 14.08 16.89 -4.88
C ASP A 49 13.46 18.07 -5.65
N GLY A 50 12.24 17.90 -6.13
CA GLY A 50 11.56 18.87 -6.98
C GLY A 50 11.29 20.21 -6.28
N ALA A 51 11.43 21.30 -7.03
CA ALA A 51 11.12 22.66 -6.56
C ALA A 51 9.63 22.92 -6.41
N GLY A 52 8.77 22.13 -7.07
CA GLY A 52 7.32 22.25 -7.03
C GLY A 52 6.67 21.35 -5.98
N LEU A 53 5.51 21.74 -5.49
CA LEU A 53 4.70 20.88 -4.63
C LEU A 53 3.91 19.89 -5.51
N PRO A 54 4.04 18.56 -5.34
CA PRO A 54 3.33 17.57 -6.16
C PRO A 54 1.81 17.79 -6.20
N MET A 55 1.23 18.26 -5.10
CA MET A 55 -0.19 18.61 -4.99
C MET A 55 -0.64 19.67 -6.01
N LEU A 56 0.26 20.53 -6.47
CA LEU A 56 -0.03 21.64 -7.41
C LEU A 56 0.37 21.32 -8.85
N MET A 57 0.97 20.16 -9.11
CA MET A 57 1.48 19.80 -10.45
C MET A 57 0.40 19.25 -11.40
N ASN A 58 -0.85 19.14 -10.95
CA ASN A 58 -1.97 18.65 -11.78
C ASN A 58 -1.67 17.32 -12.48
N LYS A 59 -0.96 16.40 -11.82
CA LYS A 59 -0.53 15.08 -12.34
C LYS A 59 0.37 15.19 -13.60
N GLN A 60 1.10 16.29 -13.72
CA GLN A 60 2.06 16.52 -14.81
C GLN A 60 3.47 16.57 -14.24
N TYR A 61 4.29 15.61 -14.61
CA TYR A 61 5.63 15.42 -14.08
C TYR A 61 6.65 15.40 -15.22
N ASP A 62 7.82 16.05 -15.01
CA ASP A 62 8.89 16.10 -16.01
C ASP A 62 9.71 14.80 -16.10
N ASN A 63 9.54 13.90 -15.14
CA ASN A 63 10.23 12.60 -15.10
C ASN A 63 9.29 11.48 -15.55
N ASP A 64 9.73 10.68 -16.53
CA ASP A 64 8.93 9.60 -17.13
C ASP A 64 8.55 8.52 -16.11
N GLU A 65 9.44 8.16 -15.17
CA GLU A 65 9.16 7.15 -14.14
C GLU A 65 8.13 7.67 -13.13
N VAL A 66 8.21 8.95 -12.75
CA VAL A 66 7.19 9.58 -11.90
C VAL A 66 5.86 9.66 -12.64
N THR A 67 5.86 9.97 -13.93
CA THR A 67 4.64 9.97 -14.77
C THR A 67 4.02 8.57 -14.85
N ARG A 68 4.83 7.53 -15.06
CA ARG A 68 4.37 6.14 -15.08
C ARG A 68 3.79 5.70 -13.72
N TRP A 69 4.45 6.10 -12.64
CA TRP A 69 3.97 5.87 -11.28
C TRP A 69 2.63 6.60 -11.02
N SER A 70 2.55 7.88 -11.38
CA SER A 70 1.32 8.67 -11.28
C SER A 70 0.14 7.99 -12.00
N GLN A 71 0.34 7.53 -13.24
CA GLN A 71 -0.69 6.85 -14.01
C GLN A 71 -1.17 5.56 -13.34
N ALA A 72 -0.25 4.76 -12.79
CA ALA A 72 -0.59 3.53 -12.07
C ALA A 72 -1.43 3.81 -10.81
N ILE A 73 -1.08 4.84 -10.05
CA ILE A 73 -1.78 5.23 -8.83
C ILE A 73 -3.11 5.91 -9.13
N ASP A 74 -3.14 6.78 -10.13
CA ASP A 74 -4.36 7.51 -10.49
C ASP A 74 -5.48 6.58 -10.98
N ALA A 75 -5.12 5.50 -11.65
CA ALA A 75 -6.06 4.49 -12.13
C ALA A 75 -6.76 3.69 -11.03
N CYS A 76 -6.30 3.77 -9.77
CA CYS A 76 -6.87 3.05 -8.64
C CYS A 76 -7.92 3.86 -7.89
N ASP A 77 -8.99 3.19 -7.43
CA ASP A 77 -10.07 3.77 -6.62
C ASP A 77 -9.78 3.66 -5.10
N GLY A 78 -8.80 2.85 -4.70
CA GLY A 78 -8.38 2.64 -3.32
C GLY A 78 -7.09 1.84 -3.24
N PHE A 79 -6.52 1.67 -2.03
CA PHE A 79 -5.20 1.07 -1.88
C PHE A 79 -5.09 0.08 -0.72
N ILE A 80 -4.23 -0.93 -0.90
CA ILE A 80 -3.62 -1.71 0.17
C ILE A 80 -2.10 -1.48 0.11
N PHE A 81 -1.49 -0.98 1.18
CA PHE A 81 -0.03 -0.90 1.27
C PHE A 81 0.54 -2.12 1.98
N ILE A 82 1.33 -2.93 1.27
CA ILE A 82 2.18 -3.96 1.87
C ILE A 82 3.45 -3.27 2.35
N THR A 83 3.57 -3.07 3.67
CA THR A 83 4.65 -2.27 4.25
C THR A 83 5.50 -3.05 5.25
N PRO A 84 6.85 -3.05 5.13
CA PRO A 84 7.73 -3.38 6.24
C PRO A 84 7.75 -2.27 7.29
N GLU A 85 8.34 -2.59 8.45
CA GLU A 85 8.75 -1.60 9.43
C GLU A 85 10.28 -1.52 9.44
N TYR A 86 10.82 -0.36 9.14
CA TYR A 86 12.25 -0.09 9.19
C TYR A 86 12.57 0.90 10.30
N ASN A 87 13.31 0.44 11.32
CA ASN A 87 13.71 1.29 12.46
C ASN A 87 12.53 2.04 13.10
N HIS A 88 11.44 1.30 13.40
CA HIS A 88 10.22 1.80 14.04
C HIS A 88 9.35 2.74 13.16
N SER A 89 9.59 2.80 11.84
CA SER A 89 8.87 3.71 10.96
C SER A 89 8.62 3.11 9.58
N VAL A 90 8.13 3.95 8.67
CA VAL A 90 7.84 3.64 7.28
C VAL A 90 9.11 3.41 6.48
N PRO A 91 9.09 2.56 5.43
CA PRO A 91 10.25 2.37 4.56
C PRO A 91 10.47 3.59 3.67
N ALA A 92 11.73 4.04 3.57
CA ALA A 92 12.11 5.24 2.84
C ALA A 92 11.66 5.21 1.37
N ALA A 93 11.80 4.08 0.69
CA ALA A 93 11.41 3.95 -0.72
C ALA A 93 9.90 4.18 -0.94
N LEU A 94 9.05 3.56 -0.11
CA LEU A 94 7.60 3.75 -0.22
C LEU A 94 7.21 5.18 0.20
N LYS A 95 7.86 5.74 1.22
CA LYS A 95 7.63 7.13 1.62
C LYS A 95 7.98 8.09 0.47
N ASN A 96 9.12 7.89 -0.18
CA ASN A 96 9.52 8.67 -1.35
C ASN A 96 8.48 8.54 -2.49
N ALA A 97 8.03 7.33 -2.78
CA ALA A 97 7.01 7.08 -3.81
C ALA A 97 5.67 7.79 -3.51
N VAL A 98 5.30 7.88 -2.23
CA VAL A 98 4.11 8.65 -1.82
C VAL A 98 4.36 10.15 -1.99
N ASP A 99 5.53 10.64 -1.63
CA ASP A 99 5.87 12.06 -1.64
C ASP A 99 6.06 12.64 -3.06
N THR A 100 6.39 11.79 -4.05
CA THR A 100 6.52 12.23 -5.44
C THR A 100 5.19 12.59 -6.10
N LEU A 101 4.04 12.21 -5.51
CA LEU A 101 2.70 12.45 -6.02
C LEU A 101 1.87 13.27 -5.03
N GLY A 102 0.70 13.73 -5.47
CA GLY A 102 -0.21 14.51 -4.64
C GLY A 102 -1.68 14.19 -4.92
N PRO A 103 -2.26 14.75 -5.99
CA PRO A 103 -3.69 14.61 -6.29
C PRO A 103 -4.16 13.17 -6.49
N GLU A 104 -3.25 12.27 -6.89
CA GLU A 104 -3.53 10.85 -7.15
C GLU A 104 -4.00 10.10 -5.89
N TRP A 105 -3.58 10.56 -4.71
CA TRP A 105 -3.95 9.95 -3.43
C TRP A 105 -5.26 10.49 -2.84
N VAL A 106 -5.61 11.74 -3.21
CA VAL A 106 -6.63 12.52 -2.50
C VAL A 106 -7.98 11.83 -2.43
N GLY A 107 -8.50 11.71 -1.20
CA GLY A 107 -9.84 11.22 -0.91
C GLY A 107 -10.08 9.73 -1.12
N LYS A 108 -9.06 8.96 -1.51
CA LYS A 108 -9.19 7.51 -1.75
C LYS A 108 -9.08 6.72 -0.44
N PRO A 109 -9.76 5.57 -0.30
CA PRO A 109 -9.63 4.71 0.86
C PRO A 109 -8.30 3.94 0.83
N ILE A 110 -7.77 3.65 2.02
CA ILE A 110 -6.50 2.93 2.20
C ILE A 110 -6.57 1.94 3.36
N ALA A 111 -5.95 0.77 3.15
CA ALA A 111 -5.74 -0.26 4.15
C ALA A 111 -4.25 -0.65 4.22
N PHE A 112 -3.85 -1.32 5.31
CA PHE A 112 -2.45 -1.66 5.53
C PHE A 112 -2.27 -3.14 5.83
N VAL A 113 -1.26 -3.72 5.18
CA VAL A 113 -0.74 -5.07 5.44
C VAL A 113 0.72 -4.94 5.83
N GLY A 114 0.96 -4.98 7.13
CA GLY A 114 2.29 -4.83 7.71
C GLY A 114 3.00 -6.18 7.90
N TYR A 115 4.33 -6.16 7.88
CA TYR A 115 5.13 -7.31 8.27
C TYR A 115 6.45 -6.88 8.93
N GLY A 116 6.88 -7.62 9.93
CA GLY A 116 8.08 -7.33 10.69
C GLY A 116 8.07 -7.95 12.09
N SER A 117 8.94 -7.48 12.97
CA SER A 117 9.07 -8.04 14.33
C SER A 117 7.77 -8.04 15.13
N LEU A 118 6.98 -6.96 14.97
CA LEU A 118 5.66 -6.79 15.60
C LEU A 118 4.55 -6.52 14.56
N GLY A 119 4.65 -7.13 13.34
CA GLY A 119 3.66 -6.93 12.29
C GLY A 119 3.62 -5.51 11.73
N ALA A 120 4.70 -4.74 11.84
CA ALA A 120 4.84 -3.36 11.36
C ALA A 120 3.83 -2.36 11.97
N ILE A 121 3.37 -2.60 13.20
CA ILE A 121 2.33 -1.77 13.83
C ILE A 121 2.70 -0.28 13.90
N ARG A 122 3.98 0.05 14.18
CA ARG A 122 4.43 1.44 14.24
C ARG A 122 4.49 2.10 12.88
N ALA A 123 4.95 1.37 11.86
CA ALA A 123 4.93 1.86 10.49
C ALA A 123 3.49 2.14 10.01
N VAL A 124 2.54 1.26 10.35
CA VAL A 124 1.12 1.46 10.01
C VAL A 124 0.56 2.73 10.69
N GLU A 125 0.84 2.96 11.97
CA GLU A 125 0.40 4.18 12.65
C GLU A 125 1.01 5.46 12.03
N HIS A 126 2.28 5.41 11.58
CA HIS A 126 2.85 6.52 10.84
C HIS A 126 2.22 6.69 9.45
N TRP A 127 1.88 5.58 8.77
CA TRP A 127 1.15 5.65 7.49
C TRP A 127 -0.23 6.30 7.65
N ARG A 128 -0.97 6.02 8.73
CA ARG A 128 -2.26 6.66 9.03
C ARG A 128 -2.13 8.18 9.13
N GLN A 129 -1.07 8.66 9.79
CA GLN A 129 -0.77 10.09 9.89
C GLN A 129 -0.43 10.69 8.52
N ILE A 130 0.35 9.98 7.69
CA ILE A 130 0.71 10.43 6.34
C ILE A 130 -0.52 10.46 5.44
N ALA A 131 -1.35 9.41 5.48
CA ALA A 131 -2.58 9.31 4.68
C ALA A 131 -3.56 10.45 4.97
N SER A 132 -3.62 10.92 6.22
CA SER A 132 -4.49 12.04 6.61
C SER A 132 -4.15 13.34 5.88
N ASN A 133 -2.87 13.56 5.49
CA ASN A 133 -2.44 14.72 4.70
C ASN A 133 -3.11 14.78 3.31
N PHE A 134 -3.46 13.64 2.76
CA PHE A 134 -4.12 13.51 1.46
C PHE A 134 -5.64 13.33 1.59
N HIS A 135 -6.20 13.55 2.77
CA HIS A 135 -7.61 13.23 3.06
C HIS A 135 -8.00 11.80 2.69
N MET A 136 -7.04 10.86 2.74
CA MET A 136 -7.33 9.46 2.52
C MET A 136 -8.13 8.90 3.69
N HIS A 137 -9.03 7.97 3.39
CA HIS A 137 -9.89 7.33 4.39
C HIS A 137 -9.27 5.99 4.80
N ASP A 138 -8.49 5.97 5.86
CA ASP A 138 -7.91 4.74 6.36
C ASP A 138 -8.95 3.86 7.07
N VAL A 139 -8.98 2.58 6.69
CA VAL A 139 -9.83 1.61 7.38
C VAL A 139 -9.19 1.15 8.68
N ARG A 140 -10.01 0.80 9.67
CA ARG A 140 -9.53 0.31 10.96
C ARG A 140 -8.83 -1.03 10.85
N GLU A 141 -9.36 -1.88 9.99
CA GLU A 141 -8.88 -3.24 9.75
C GLU A 141 -7.46 -3.19 9.15
N GLN A 142 -6.55 -4.01 9.71
CA GLN A 142 -5.18 -4.15 9.21
C GLN A 142 -4.70 -5.58 9.43
N LEU A 143 -3.78 -6.05 8.59
CA LEU A 143 -3.03 -7.27 8.84
C LEU A 143 -1.64 -6.96 9.35
N GLY A 144 -1.13 -7.80 10.25
CA GLY A 144 0.25 -7.67 10.74
C GLY A 144 0.92 -9.05 10.86
N PHE A 145 1.78 -9.40 9.91
CA PHE A 145 2.53 -10.67 9.94
C PHE A 145 3.74 -10.55 10.86
N ILE A 146 3.76 -11.36 11.93
CA ILE A 146 4.79 -11.32 12.95
C ILE A 146 5.95 -12.24 12.56
N GLN A 147 7.14 -11.66 12.38
CA GLN A 147 8.32 -12.36 11.88
C GLN A 147 8.66 -13.64 12.67
N ALA A 148 8.67 -13.56 13.98
CA ALA A 148 9.03 -14.71 14.84
C ALA A 148 8.03 -15.86 14.76
N MET A 149 6.79 -15.60 14.37
CA MET A 149 5.71 -16.59 14.34
C MET A 149 5.43 -17.11 12.93
N GLU A 150 5.55 -16.23 11.92
CA GLU A 150 5.03 -16.50 10.58
C GLU A 150 6.11 -16.52 9.48
N MET A 151 7.40 -16.20 9.83
CA MET A 151 8.48 -16.07 8.83
C MET A 151 9.78 -16.77 9.21
N ARG A 152 9.80 -17.57 10.27
CA ARG A 152 11.03 -18.20 10.79
C ARG A 152 11.55 -19.30 9.85
N ASP A 153 10.65 -20.14 9.38
CA ASP A 153 10.95 -21.31 8.54
C ASP A 153 10.25 -21.22 7.17
N GLY A 154 10.26 -20.02 6.59
CA GLY A 154 9.48 -19.67 5.42
C GLY A 154 8.34 -18.71 5.78
N PHE A 155 7.50 -18.37 4.80
CA PHE A 155 6.32 -17.54 5.06
C PHE A 155 5.11 -18.46 5.29
N ASN A 156 4.69 -18.59 6.55
CA ASN A 156 3.60 -19.45 6.99
C ASN A 156 2.59 -18.64 7.83
N PRO A 157 1.67 -17.94 7.18
CA PRO A 157 0.64 -17.16 7.89
C PRO A 157 -0.24 -18.01 8.78
N MET A 158 -0.58 -17.50 9.96
CA MET A 158 -1.51 -18.16 10.87
C MET A 158 -2.91 -18.31 10.25
N PRO A 159 -3.67 -19.39 10.55
CA PRO A 159 -4.95 -19.68 9.87
C PRO A 159 -5.98 -18.54 9.90
N HIS A 160 -5.98 -17.75 10.97
CA HIS A 160 -6.93 -16.62 11.11
C HIS A 160 -6.65 -15.43 10.16
N ARG A 161 -5.45 -15.37 9.55
CA ARG A 161 -5.08 -14.27 8.64
C ARG A 161 -5.99 -14.17 7.43
N ALA A 162 -6.51 -15.27 6.92
CA ALA A 162 -7.45 -15.26 5.81
C ALA A 162 -8.78 -14.55 6.20
N THR A 163 -9.25 -14.78 7.44
CA THR A 163 -10.46 -14.09 7.94
C THR A 163 -10.21 -12.59 8.17
N GLU A 164 -9.02 -12.22 8.68
CA GLU A 164 -8.63 -10.82 8.83
C GLU A 164 -8.53 -10.13 7.46
N LEU A 165 -7.95 -10.80 6.45
CA LEU A 165 -7.86 -10.28 5.09
C LEU A 165 -9.25 -10.05 4.49
N ALA A 166 -10.15 -11.01 4.62
CA ALA A 166 -11.53 -10.85 4.14
C ALA A 166 -12.20 -9.62 4.77
N ALA A 167 -12.10 -9.46 6.08
CA ALA A 167 -12.66 -8.30 6.79
C ALA A 167 -12.04 -6.97 6.34
N LEU A 168 -10.73 -6.95 6.08
CA LEU A 168 -10.02 -5.78 5.55
C LEU A 168 -10.54 -5.42 4.14
N CYS A 169 -10.64 -6.42 3.26
CA CYS A 169 -11.15 -6.20 1.90
C CYS A 169 -12.59 -5.71 1.92
N ASP A 170 -13.47 -6.35 2.70
CA ASP A 170 -14.89 -5.96 2.84
C ASP A 170 -15.01 -4.49 3.27
N ARG A 171 -14.21 -4.07 4.24
CA ARG A 171 -14.23 -2.69 4.72
C ARG A 171 -13.68 -1.70 3.70
N LEU A 172 -12.58 -2.04 3.04
CA LEU A 172 -11.97 -1.20 2.01
C LEU A 172 -12.92 -0.99 0.83
N GLU A 173 -13.58 -2.05 0.37
CA GLU A 173 -14.56 -2.02 -0.71
C GLU A 173 -15.81 -1.22 -0.36
N GLU A 174 -16.30 -1.35 0.89
CA GLU A 174 -17.40 -0.54 1.41
C GLU A 174 -17.07 0.97 1.33
N TYR A 175 -15.85 1.35 1.74
CA TYR A 175 -15.41 2.75 1.68
C TYR A 175 -15.23 3.21 0.24
N ALA A 176 -14.61 2.41 -0.63
CA ALA A 176 -14.42 2.74 -2.04
C ALA A 176 -15.78 2.98 -2.73
N GLY A 177 -16.77 2.14 -2.43
CA GLY A 177 -18.13 2.31 -2.95
C GLY A 177 -18.82 3.60 -2.47
N LYS A 178 -18.68 3.95 -1.19
CA LYS A 178 -19.29 5.15 -0.59
C LYS A 178 -18.64 6.45 -1.05
N LEU A 179 -17.33 6.44 -1.32
CA LEU A 179 -16.59 7.65 -1.71
C LEU A 179 -16.69 7.99 -3.20
N ARG A 180 -17.12 7.03 -4.01
CA ARG A 180 -17.32 7.22 -5.45
C ARG A 180 -18.69 7.81 -5.81
N GLY A 181 -19.66 7.75 -4.91
CA GLY A 181 -21.01 8.29 -5.06
C GLY A 181 -21.09 9.72 -4.63
#